data_ab264c83a87ccf92d35990df31c7d76e
#
_entry.id   ab264c83a87ccf92d35990df31c7d76e
#
_cell.length_a   1.000
_cell.length_b   1.000
_cell.length_c   1.000
_cell.angle_alpha   90.00
_cell.angle_beta   90.00
_cell.angle_gamma   90.00
#
_symmetry.space_group_name_H-M   'P 1'
#
loop_
_entity.id
_entity.type
_entity.pdbx_description
1 polymer ?
#
loop_
_entity_poly.entity_id
_entity_poly.type
_entity_poly.pdbx_seq_one_letter_code
_entity_poly.pdbx_strand_id
1 'polypeptide(L)'
;MVSYLWRWLMNKKLVEVVAAVIENEKGEILCALRSPIMTLPNMWEFPGGKVEEGESLYTAIEREIKEELKCSVKATEIIGENTHEYENIIVNLTALKCVLVEGKPVADEHSKLIYLKKENLESLLWAPADIPLVQKVINSKK
;
A
#
# COMPACT_ATOMS: atom_id res chain seq x y z
N MET A 1 20.92 20.64 1.44
CA MET A 1 20.33 19.46 0.88
C MET A 1 20.87 18.19 1.48
N VAL A 2 22.17 17.97 1.27
CA VAL A 2 22.81 16.78 1.80
C VAL A 2 22.64 16.70 3.30
N SER A 3 22.81 17.84 3.99
CA SER A 3 22.70 17.84 5.45
C SER A 3 21.28 17.55 5.92
N TYR A 4 20.29 17.94 5.14
CA TYR A 4 18.91 17.67 5.47
C TYR A 4 18.60 16.17 5.36
N LEU A 5 19.00 15.56 4.26
CA LEU A 5 18.85 14.13 4.08
C LEU A 5 19.62 13.36 5.14
N TRP A 6 20.82 13.82 5.44
CA TRP A 6 21.66 13.23 6.48
C TRP A 6 20.93 13.25 7.82
N ARG A 7 20.27 14.36 8.14
CA ARG A 7 19.57 14.51 9.41
C ARG A 7 18.42 13.53 9.50
N TRP A 8 17.69 13.32 8.39
CA TRP A 8 16.62 12.35 8.35
C TRP A 8 17.16 10.97 8.69
N LEU A 9 18.21 10.56 8.03
CA LEU A 9 18.79 9.23 8.22
C LEU A 9 19.30 9.02 9.62
N MET A 10 19.78 10.09 10.26
CA MET A 10 20.31 9.99 11.62
C MET A 10 19.20 9.98 12.68
N ASN A 11 18.09 10.67 12.42
CA ASN A 11 17.06 10.85 13.43
C ASN A 11 15.86 9.91 13.27
N LYS A 12 15.65 9.37 12.08
CA LYS A 12 14.48 8.52 11.82
C LYS A 12 14.89 7.34 10.96
N LYS A 13 14.26 6.22 11.26
CA LYS A 13 14.47 5.01 10.49
C LYS A 13 13.72 5.09 9.16
N LEU A 14 14.39 4.67 8.10
CA LEU A 14 13.77 4.57 6.78
C LEU A 14 13.27 3.16 6.59
N VAL A 15 12.00 3.01 6.25
CA VAL A 15 11.36 1.70 6.09
C VAL A 15 10.83 1.58 4.68
N GLU A 16 11.22 0.47 4.00
CA GLU A 16 10.71 0.16 2.67
C GLU A 16 9.42 -0.63 2.80
N VAL A 17 8.37 -0.14 2.17
CA VAL A 17 7.04 -0.75 2.25
C VAL A 17 6.47 -0.90 0.86
N VAL A 18 5.76 -1.99 0.62
CA VAL A 18 5.06 -2.21 -0.65
C VAL A 18 3.57 -2.26 -0.40
N ALA A 19 2.81 -1.82 -1.39
CA ALA A 19 1.35 -1.80 -1.33
C ALA A 19 0.79 -2.38 -2.61
N ALA A 20 -0.30 -3.12 -2.51
CA ALA A 20 -0.92 -3.77 -3.65
C ALA A 20 -2.14 -2.98 -4.13
N VAL A 21 -2.14 -2.63 -5.40
CA VAL A 21 -3.30 -2.07 -6.05
C VAL A 21 -3.96 -3.23 -6.78
N ILE A 22 -4.95 -3.83 -6.13
CA ILE A 22 -5.62 -5.04 -6.64
C ILE A 22 -6.90 -4.62 -7.33
N GLU A 23 -6.96 -4.84 -8.63
CA GLU A 23 -8.09 -4.45 -9.45
C GLU A 23 -8.88 -5.70 -9.82
N ASN A 24 -10.21 -5.67 -9.60
CA ASN A 24 -11.06 -6.80 -9.96
C ASN A 24 -11.57 -6.65 -11.38
N GLU A 25 -12.41 -7.60 -11.80
CA GLU A 25 -12.92 -7.64 -13.18
C GLU A 25 -13.78 -6.44 -13.53
N LYS A 26 -14.33 -5.78 -12.52
CA LYS A 26 -15.19 -4.60 -12.72
C LYS A 26 -14.38 -3.31 -12.75
N GLY A 27 -13.06 -3.39 -12.65
CA GLY A 27 -12.23 -2.20 -12.61
C GLY A 27 -12.22 -1.52 -11.26
N GLU A 28 -12.62 -2.23 -10.21
CA GLU A 28 -12.66 -1.68 -8.86
C GLU A 28 -11.39 -2.03 -8.11
N ILE A 29 -10.96 -1.14 -7.24
CA ILE A 29 -9.72 -1.26 -6.50
C ILE A 29 -9.99 -1.65 -5.06
N LEU A 30 -9.23 -2.59 -4.54
CA LEU A 30 -9.37 -3.05 -3.16
C LEU A 30 -8.77 -2.03 -2.20
N CYS A 31 -9.57 -1.60 -1.23
CA CYS A 31 -9.16 -0.63 -0.22
C CYS A 31 -9.30 -1.27 1.16
N ALA A 32 -8.33 -1.03 2.03
CA ALA A 32 -8.29 -1.65 3.36
C ALA A 32 -8.39 -0.58 4.43
N LEU A 33 -9.27 -0.79 5.40
CA LEU A 33 -9.46 0.14 6.52
C LEU A 33 -8.63 -0.32 7.69
N ARG A 34 -7.70 0.52 8.14
CA ARG A 34 -6.85 0.23 9.29
C ARG A 34 -7.70 0.17 10.55
N SER A 35 -7.43 -0.82 11.40
CA SER A 35 -8.22 -1.02 12.58
C SER A 35 -7.94 0.06 13.64
N PRO A 36 -8.84 0.21 14.64
CA PRO A 36 -8.64 1.23 15.68
C PRO A 36 -7.39 1.02 16.52
N ILE A 37 -6.85 -0.20 16.57
CA ILE A 37 -5.67 -0.48 17.40
C ILE A 37 -4.36 -0.34 16.63
N MET A 38 -4.42 -0.12 15.32
CA MET A 38 -3.22 0.08 14.51
C MET A 38 -2.80 1.54 14.58
N THR A 39 -1.54 1.83 14.18
CA THR A 39 -1.15 3.22 13.99
C THR A 39 -1.97 3.78 12.83
N LEU A 40 -2.18 5.10 12.81
CA LEU A 40 -3.05 5.75 11.85
C LEU A 40 -4.41 5.06 11.82
N PRO A 41 -5.07 4.98 12.98
CA PRO A 41 -6.32 4.20 13.07
C PRO A 41 -7.42 4.80 12.21
N ASN A 42 -8.24 3.91 11.67
CA ASN A 42 -9.43 4.28 10.91
C ASN A 42 -9.14 5.05 9.64
N MET A 43 -7.91 4.93 9.12
CA MET A 43 -7.57 5.46 7.80
C MET A 43 -7.53 4.32 6.80
N TRP A 44 -7.74 4.67 5.55
CA TRP A 44 -7.71 3.69 4.46
C TRP A 44 -6.32 3.62 3.85
N GLU A 45 -5.99 2.45 3.33
CA GLU A 45 -4.69 2.23 2.70
C GLU A 45 -4.84 1.11 1.67
N PHE A 46 -3.87 1.05 0.74
CA PHE A 46 -3.74 -0.15 -0.07
C PHE A 46 -3.05 -1.20 0.81
N PRO A 47 -3.51 -2.45 0.78
CA PRO A 47 -2.90 -3.48 1.64
C PRO A 47 -1.47 -3.78 1.23
N GLY A 48 -0.64 -4.14 2.20
CA GLY A 48 0.76 -4.42 1.95
C GLY A 48 1.54 -4.50 3.24
N GLY A 49 2.85 -4.33 3.15
CA GLY A 49 3.70 -4.41 4.32
C GLY A 49 5.16 -4.16 4.00
N LYS A 50 6.01 -4.49 4.96
CA LYS A 50 7.44 -4.20 4.86
C LYS A 50 8.14 -5.17 3.93
N VAL A 51 9.12 -4.64 3.19
CA VAL A 51 10.01 -5.46 2.36
C VAL A 51 11.08 -6.04 3.27
N GLU A 52 11.32 -7.34 3.14
CA GLU A 52 12.35 -8.00 3.93
C GLU A 52 13.67 -7.97 3.18
N GLU A 53 14.75 -8.06 3.95
CA GLU A 53 16.09 -7.98 3.39
C GLU A 53 16.29 -9.03 2.30
N GLY A 54 16.82 -8.60 1.15
CA GLY A 54 17.08 -9.50 0.05
C GLY A 54 15.88 -9.81 -0.82
N GLU A 55 14.72 -9.27 -0.48
CA GLU A 55 13.48 -9.53 -1.19
C GLU A 55 13.27 -8.50 -2.29
N SER A 56 12.81 -8.94 -3.47
CA SER A 56 12.40 -7.99 -4.50
C SER A 56 11.05 -7.41 -4.10
N LEU A 57 10.71 -6.26 -4.69
CA LEU A 57 9.42 -5.64 -4.41
C LEU A 57 8.26 -6.53 -4.84
N TYR A 58 8.43 -7.22 -5.97
CA TYR A 58 7.39 -8.12 -6.47
C TYR A 58 7.17 -9.29 -5.52
N THR A 59 8.26 -9.90 -5.07
CA THR A 59 8.15 -11.00 -4.13
C THR A 59 7.56 -10.54 -2.81
N ALA A 60 7.98 -9.36 -2.34
CA ALA A 60 7.50 -8.83 -1.07
C ALA A 60 5.99 -8.64 -1.08
N ILE A 61 5.45 -8.04 -2.14
CA ILE A 61 4.02 -7.76 -2.14
C ILE A 61 3.21 -9.05 -2.25
N GLU A 62 3.69 -10.02 -3.03
CA GLU A 62 2.97 -11.28 -3.15
C GLU A 62 2.97 -12.03 -1.82
N ARG A 63 4.09 -11.98 -1.09
CA ARG A 63 4.17 -12.59 0.24
C ARG A 63 3.26 -11.88 1.24
N GLU A 64 3.31 -10.54 1.25
CA GLU A 64 2.52 -9.77 2.22
C GLU A 64 1.02 -9.99 2.02
N ILE A 65 0.58 -10.03 0.77
CA ILE A 65 -0.85 -10.23 0.51
C ILE A 65 -1.28 -11.63 0.93
N LYS A 66 -0.41 -12.62 0.70
CA LYS A 66 -0.71 -13.98 1.14
C LYS A 66 -0.86 -14.04 2.65
N GLU A 67 0.04 -13.40 3.37
CA GLU A 67 0.01 -13.41 4.83
C GLU A 67 -1.16 -12.61 5.37
N GLU A 68 -1.41 -11.45 4.81
CA GLU A 68 -2.35 -10.49 5.37
C GLU A 68 -3.79 -10.72 4.94
N LEU A 69 -4.00 -11.04 3.67
CA LEU A 69 -5.34 -11.19 3.11
C LEU A 69 -5.72 -12.63 2.77
N LYS A 70 -4.79 -13.58 2.98
CA LYS A 70 -5.05 -15.00 2.79
C LYS A 70 -5.44 -15.34 1.36
N CYS A 71 -4.91 -14.61 0.40
CA CYS A 71 -5.16 -14.88 -1.02
C CYS A 71 -3.86 -14.70 -1.77
N SER A 72 -3.83 -15.12 -3.03
CA SER A 72 -2.63 -15.03 -3.86
C SER A 72 -2.84 -14.04 -4.97
N VAL A 73 -1.86 -13.15 -5.15
CA VAL A 73 -1.89 -12.17 -6.23
C VAL A 73 -0.61 -12.31 -7.03
N LYS A 74 -0.67 -11.82 -8.27
CA LYS A 74 0.49 -11.68 -9.13
C LYS A 74 0.74 -10.21 -9.35
N ALA A 75 1.92 -9.74 -8.98
CA ALA A 75 2.31 -8.35 -9.20
C ALA A 75 2.79 -8.20 -10.64
N THR A 76 2.26 -7.21 -11.35
CA THR A 76 2.54 -7.06 -12.77
C THR A 76 3.41 -5.87 -13.10
N GLU A 77 3.28 -4.77 -12.37
CA GLU A 77 4.10 -3.59 -12.64
C GLU A 77 4.08 -2.63 -11.45
N ILE A 78 5.08 -1.79 -11.40
CA ILE A 78 5.17 -0.74 -10.38
C ILE A 78 4.37 0.46 -10.88
N ILE A 79 3.44 0.93 -10.05
CA ILE A 79 2.63 2.09 -10.38
C ILE A 79 3.37 3.38 -10.03
N GLY A 80 4.04 3.38 -8.87
CA GLY A 80 4.79 4.54 -8.43
C GLY A 80 5.26 4.36 -7.02
N GLU A 81 5.98 5.37 -6.52
CA GLU A 81 6.46 5.33 -5.15
C GLU A 81 6.36 6.71 -4.53
N ASN A 82 6.30 6.74 -3.21
CA ASN A 82 6.22 7.98 -2.46
C ASN A 82 6.94 7.83 -1.15
N THR A 83 7.78 8.80 -0.81
CA THR A 83 8.46 8.83 0.47
C THR A 83 7.72 9.81 1.36
N HIS A 84 7.29 9.35 2.51
CA HIS A 84 6.56 10.20 3.45
C HIS A 84 7.19 10.13 4.82
N GLU A 85 7.38 11.28 5.44
CA GLU A 85 7.96 11.36 6.78
C GLU A 85 6.84 11.43 7.81
N TYR A 86 6.76 10.39 8.63
CA TYR A 86 5.88 10.39 9.79
C TYR A 86 6.71 10.84 11.00
N GLU A 87 6.06 10.97 12.15
CA GLU A 87 6.73 11.49 13.33
C GLU A 87 7.96 10.68 13.70
N ASN A 88 7.85 9.37 13.66
CA ASN A 88 8.91 8.49 14.16
C ASN A 88 9.67 7.73 13.07
N ILE A 89 9.12 7.66 11.87
CA ILE A 89 9.75 6.90 10.78
C ILE A 89 9.54 7.62 9.46
N ILE A 90 10.39 7.27 8.50
CA ILE A 90 10.23 7.69 7.11
C ILE A 90 9.83 6.44 6.34
N VAL A 91 8.72 6.50 5.61
CA VAL A 91 8.23 5.38 4.84
C VAL A 91 8.46 5.66 3.36
N ASN A 92 9.12 4.72 2.68
CA ASN A 92 9.18 4.75 1.22
C ASN A 92 8.22 3.69 0.72
N LEU A 93 7.09 4.12 0.20
CA LEU A 93 6.00 3.25 -0.19
C LEU A 93 5.97 3.09 -1.69
N THR A 94 6.06 1.85 -2.15
CA THR A 94 5.96 1.54 -3.58
C THR A 94 4.67 0.78 -3.82
N ALA A 95 3.85 1.29 -4.73
CA ALA A 95 2.59 0.64 -5.09
C ALA A 95 2.78 -0.19 -6.34
N LEU A 96 2.32 -1.43 -6.29
CA LEU A 96 2.41 -2.35 -7.43
C LEU A 96 1.02 -2.78 -7.85
N LYS A 97 0.80 -2.81 -9.15
CA LYS A 97 -0.44 -3.34 -9.70
C LYS A 97 -0.44 -4.85 -9.55
N CYS A 98 -1.53 -5.38 -9.01
CA CYS A 98 -1.64 -6.81 -8.75
C CYS A 98 -2.96 -7.33 -9.27
N VAL A 99 -2.94 -8.59 -9.71
CA VAL A 99 -4.16 -9.29 -10.11
C VAL A 99 -4.33 -10.48 -9.18
N LEU A 100 -5.57 -10.73 -8.79
CA LEU A 100 -5.90 -11.86 -7.94
C LEU A 100 -5.82 -13.13 -8.76
N VAL A 101 -5.06 -14.11 -8.28
CA VAL A 101 -4.90 -15.38 -9.00
C VAL A 101 -5.53 -16.55 -8.26
N GLU A 102 -5.67 -16.45 -6.95
CA GLU A 102 -6.25 -17.54 -6.19
C GLU A 102 -6.78 -17.04 -4.87
N GLY A 103 -7.95 -17.55 -4.48
CA GLY A 103 -8.53 -17.23 -3.19
C GLY A 103 -9.32 -15.94 -3.23
N LYS A 104 -9.73 -15.52 -2.06
CA LYS A 104 -10.58 -14.35 -1.89
C LYS A 104 -9.99 -13.52 -0.75
N PRO A 105 -9.82 -12.21 -0.92
CA PRO A 105 -9.25 -11.40 0.17
C PRO A 105 -10.10 -11.49 1.43
N VAL A 106 -9.44 -11.66 2.55
CA VAL A 106 -10.07 -11.77 3.85
C VAL A 106 -9.53 -10.67 4.76
N ALA A 107 -10.42 -9.93 5.42
CA ALA A 107 -10.03 -8.91 6.39
C ALA A 107 -9.64 -9.63 7.68
N ASP A 108 -8.35 -9.79 7.90
CA ASP A 108 -7.84 -10.44 9.10
C ASP A 108 -7.45 -9.41 10.14
N GLU A 109 -6.50 -8.54 9.81
CA GLU A 109 -6.06 -7.48 10.71
C GLU A 109 -6.78 -6.18 10.46
N HIS A 110 -7.21 -5.93 9.24
CA HIS A 110 -7.94 -4.71 8.89
C HIS A 110 -9.37 -4.81 9.37
N SER A 111 -9.97 -3.66 9.67
CA SER A 111 -11.37 -3.61 10.07
C SER A 111 -12.30 -3.97 8.93
N LYS A 112 -11.92 -3.63 7.71
CA LYS A 112 -12.81 -3.79 6.57
C LYS A 112 -12.02 -3.77 5.27
N LEU A 113 -12.51 -4.49 4.28
CA LEU A 113 -12.01 -4.42 2.90
C LEU A 113 -13.18 -4.07 2.01
N ILE A 114 -12.98 -3.12 1.11
CA ILE A 114 -14.01 -2.77 0.12
C ILE A 114 -13.35 -2.59 -1.24
N TYR A 115 -14.14 -2.80 -2.30
CA TYR A 115 -13.73 -2.47 -3.66
C TYR A 115 -14.42 -1.18 -4.06
N LEU A 116 -13.67 -0.26 -4.65
CA LEU A 116 -14.23 1.00 -5.14
C LEU A 116 -13.73 1.27 -6.55
N LYS A 117 -14.57 1.91 -7.34
CA LYS A 117 -14.15 2.38 -8.64
C LYS A 117 -13.12 3.48 -8.47
N LYS A 118 -12.21 3.59 -9.44
CA LYS A 118 -11.12 4.56 -9.36
C LYS A 118 -11.61 5.97 -9.09
N GLU A 119 -12.69 6.37 -9.76
CA GLU A 119 -13.20 7.73 -9.60
C GLU A 119 -13.76 8.01 -8.21
N ASN A 120 -13.98 6.96 -7.40
CA ASN A 120 -14.52 7.13 -6.05
C ASN A 120 -13.47 7.00 -4.96
N LEU A 121 -12.23 6.76 -5.32
CA LEU A 121 -11.18 6.56 -4.30
C LEU A 121 -10.97 7.79 -3.43
N GLU A 122 -11.15 8.99 -3.98
CA GLU A 122 -10.94 10.20 -3.22
C GLU A 122 -11.96 10.42 -2.12
N SER A 123 -13.05 9.66 -2.11
CA SER A 123 -14.06 9.80 -1.08
C SER A 123 -13.61 9.22 0.27
N LEU A 124 -12.50 8.48 0.30
CA LEU A 124 -12.00 7.87 1.52
C LEU A 124 -10.91 8.72 2.15
N LEU A 125 -10.78 8.58 3.48
CA LEU A 125 -9.69 9.24 4.21
C LEU A 125 -8.48 8.33 4.17
N TRP A 126 -7.52 8.64 3.33
CA TRP A 126 -6.35 7.81 3.11
C TRP A 126 -5.20 8.14 4.05
N ALA A 127 -4.42 7.13 4.41
CA ALA A 127 -3.16 7.33 5.12
C ALA A 127 -2.28 8.25 4.26
N PRO A 128 -1.55 9.19 4.90
CA PRO A 128 -0.79 10.20 4.14
C PRO A 128 0.17 9.63 3.10
N ALA A 129 0.88 8.55 3.41
CA ALA A 129 1.83 7.98 2.46
C ALA A 129 1.15 7.48 1.19
N ASP A 130 -0.13 7.08 1.29
CA ASP A 130 -0.86 6.52 0.17
C ASP A 130 -1.46 7.60 -0.74
N ILE A 131 -1.66 8.81 -0.23
CA ILE A 131 -2.40 9.84 -0.99
C ILE A 131 -1.84 10.10 -2.39
N PRO A 132 -0.53 10.32 -2.58
CA PRO A 132 -0.02 10.54 -3.94
C PRO A 132 -0.20 9.34 -4.84
N LEU A 133 -0.18 8.13 -4.25
CA LEU A 133 -0.34 6.91 -5.04
C LEU A 133 -1.78 6.72 -5.45
N VAL A 134 -2.73 7.12 -4.60
CA VAL A 134 -4.14 7.11 -4.96
C VAL A 134 -4.36 7.98 -6.20
N GLN A 135 -3.71 9.15 -6.25
CA GLN A 135 -3.85 10.03 -7.41
C GLN A 135 -3.30 9.38 -8.67
N LYS A 136 -2.18 8.66 -8.55
CA LYS A 136 -1.63 7.95 -9.70
C LYS A 136 -2.59 6.87 -10.19
N VAL A 137 -3.26 6.18 -9.28
CA VAL A 137 -4.23 5.15 -9.65
C VAL A 137 -5.42 5.78 -10.36
N ILE A 138 -5.94 6.87 -9.82
CA ILE A 138 -7.10 7.56 -10.41
C ILE A 138 -6.77 8.02 -11.83
N ASN A 139 -5.57 8.53 -12.02
CA ASN A 139 -5.15 9.06 -13.31
C ASN A 139 -4.67 8.01 -14.30
N SER A 140 -4.53 6.77 -13.87
CA SER A 140 -4.07 5.72 -14.75
C SER A 140 -5.19 5.31 -15.70
N LYS A 141 -4.79 4.92 -16.89
CA LYS A 141 -5.75 4.42 -17.88
C LYS A 141 -5.75 2.93 -17.83
N LYS A 142 -6.89 2.38 -17.63
CA LYS A 142 -7.07 0.95 -17.64
C LYS A 142 -5.98 0.20 -16.97
#